data_39908d65c5d8c59fd83665f43ff13e03
#
_entry.id   39908d65c5d8c59fd83665f43ff13e03
#
_cell.length_a   1.000
_cell.length_b   1.000
_cell.length_c   1.000
_cell.angle_alpha   90.00
_cell.angle_beta   90.00
_cell.angle_gamma   90.00
#
_symmetry.space_group_name_H-M   'P 1'
#
loop_
_entity.id
_entity.type
_entity.pdbx_description
1 polymer ?
#
loop_
_entity_poly.entity_id
_entity_poly.type
_entity_poly.pdbx_seq_one_letter_code
_entity_poly.pdbx_strand_id
1 'polypeptide(L)' 'MSAISDKVIAISKPYFGPATESFLSRQCKGHLKIDVAELNESHLKDLARWVESSGALIMDAAKAAEVATKIAKL' A
#
# COMPACT_ATOMS: atom_id res chain seq x y z
N MET A 1 0.65 -0.20 -15.74
CA MET A 1 0.43 -0.67 -14.36
C MET A 1 -0.56 -1.81 -14.37
N SER A 2 -0.49 -2.69 -13.37
CA SER A 2 -1.43 -3.81 -13.28
C SER A 2 -2.78 -3.35 -12.71
N ALA A 3 -3.82 -4.16 -12.92
CA ALA A 3 -5.13 -3.90 -12.34
C ALA A 3 -5.06 -3.85 -10.81
N ILE A 4 -4.24 -4.69 -10.21
CA ILE A 4 -4.04 -4.72 -8.75
C ILE A 4 -3.36 -3.43 -8.28
N SER A 5 -2.31 -2.97 -8.97
CA SER A 5 -1.64 -1.73 -8.56
C SER A 5 -2.59 -0.54 -8.64
N ASP A 6 -3.43 -0.48 -9.68
CA ASP A 6 -4.42 0.59 -9.80
C ASP A 6 -5.42 0.58 -8.64
N LYS A 7 -5.87 -0.61 -8.24
CA LYS A 7 -6.79 -0.75 -7.10
C LYS A 7 -6.14 -0.35 -5.79
N VAL A 8 -4.89 -0.75 -5.58
CA VAL A 8 -4.15 -0.40 -4.36
C VAL A 8 -3.97 1.11 -4.28
N ILE A 9 -3.59 1.76 -5.38
CA ILE A 9 -3.43 3.21 -5.42
C ILE A 9 -4.76 3.90 -5.10
N ALA A 10 -5.84 3.46 -5.73
CA ALA A 10 -7.17 4.06 -5.54
C ALA A 10 -7.63 3.95 -4.08
N ILE A 11 -7.45 2.80 -3.46
CA ILE A 11 -7.82 2.57 -2.06
C ILE A 11 -6.97 3.43 -1.12
N SER A 12 -5.69 3.60 -1.42
CA SER A 12 -4.75 4.30 -0.55
C SER A 12 -4.85 5.82 -0.65
N LYS A 13 -5.35 6.33 -1.76
CA LYS A 13 -5.38 7.76 -2.02
C LYS A 13 -6.11 8.59 -0.96
N PRO A 14 -7.27 8.17 -0.42
CA PRO A 14 -7.92 8.92 0.66
C PRO A 14 -7.09 9.03 1.93
N TYR A 15 -6.12 8.14 2.13
CA TYR A 15 -5.29 8.11 3.34
C TYR A 15 -3.99 8.88 3.17
N PHE A 16 -3.36 8.79 2.00
CA PHE A 16 -2.03 9.35 1.76
C PHE A 16 -2.04 10.57 0.84
N GLY A 17 -3.15 10.85 0.15
CA GLY A 17 -3.28 12.00 -0.72
C GLY A 17 -2.24 12.04 -1.83
N PRO A 18 -1.61 13.22 -2.05
CA PRO A 18 -0.61 13.36 -3.14
C PRO A 18 0.61 12.47 -2.98
N ALA A 19 0.89 11.98 -1.77
CA ALA A 19 2.05 11.15 -1.49
C ALA A 19 1.80 9.66 -1.77
N THR A 20 0.59 9.27 -2.18
CA THR A 20 0.19 7.87 -2.31
C THR A 20 1.16 7.06 -3.16
N GLU A 21 1.45 7.51 -4.38
CA GLU A 21 2.28 6.71 -5.28
C GLU A 21 3.73 6.61 -4.78
N SER A 22 4.30 7.70 -4.28
CA SER A 22 5.66 7.65 -3.76
C SER A 22 5.76 6.81 -2.50
N PHE A 23 4.75 6.85 -1.63
CA PHE A 23 4.70 6.01 -0.43
C PHE A 23 4.65 4.53 -0.82
N LEU A 24 3.73 4.16 -1.71
CA LEU A 24 3.59 2.78 -2.17
C LEU A 24 4.83 2.29 -2.89
N SER A 25 5.43 3.14 -3.71
CA SER A 25 6.66 2.80 -4.42
C SER A 25 7.78 2.46 -3.43
N ARG A 26 7.91 3.22 -2.35
CA ARG A 26 8.92 2.94 -1.32
C ARG A 26 8.66 1.61 -0.64
N GLN A 27 7.41 1.28 -0.34
CA GLN A 27 7.07 0.00 0.28
C GLN A 27 7.41 -1.15 -0.67
N CYS A 28 7.02 -1.04 -1.93
CA CYS A 28 7.29 -2.09 -2.90
C CYS A 28 8.78 -2.29 -3.15
N LYS A 29 9.51 -1.23 -3.42
CA LYS A 29 10.94 -1.33 -3.72
C LYS A 29 11.78 -1.70 -2.50
N GLY A 30 11.43 -1.13 -1.34
CA GLY A 30 12.19 -1.34 -0.12
C GLY A 30 11.97 -2.70 0.52
N HIS A 31 10.75 -3.20 0.50
CA HIS A 31 10.38 -4.43 1.23
C HIS A 31 10.04 -5.60 0.33
N LEU A 32 9.38 -5.36 -0.80
CA LEU A 32 8.96 -6.43 -1.70
C LEU A 32 9.93 -6.65 -2.87
N LYS A 33 10.84 -5.72 -3.07
CA LYS A 33 11.83 -5.77 -4.15
C LYS A 33 11.21 -5.79 -5.54
N ILE A 34 10.10 -5.08 -5.71
CA ILE A 34 9.40 -4.97 -6.99
C ILE A 34 9.00 -3.51 -7.23
N ASP A 35 8.68 -3.17 -8.48
CA ASP A 35 8.03 -1.90 -8.78
C ASP A 35 6.54 -2.00 -8.47
N VAL A 36 5.92 -0.86 -8.16
CA VAL A 36 4.49 -0.81 -7.88
C VAL A 36 3.66 -1.37 -9.04
N ALA A 37 4.12 -1.15 -10.26
CA ALA A 37 3.44 -1.64 -11.46
C ALA A 37 3.42 -3.18 -11.55
N GLU A 38 4.30 -3.85 -10.80
CA GLU A 38 4.41 -5.30 -10.79
C GLU A 38 3.53 -5.97 -9.73
N LEU A 39 2.79 -5.20 -8.94
CA LEU A 39 1.93 -5.76 -7.90
C LEU A 39 0.92 -6.75 -8.48
N ASN A 40 0.74 -7.85 -7.76
CA ASN A 40 -0.31 -8.82 -8.07
C ASN A 40 -0.86 -9.36 -6.75
N GLU A 41 -1.83 -10.26 -6.84
CA GLU A 41 -2.54 -10.77 -5.65
C GLU A 41 -1.61 -11.41 -4.63
N SER A 42 -0.52 -12.03 -5.08
CA SER A 42 0.40 -12.70 -4.16
C SER A 42 1.16 -11.73 -3.26
N HIS A 43 1.21 -10.46 -3.62
CA HIS A 43 1.91 -9.43 -2.85
C HIS A 43 1.03 -8.73 -1.80
N LEU A 44 -0.29 -8.89 -1.88
CA LEU A 44 -1.22 -8.04 -1.12
C LEU A 44 -1.06 -8.15 0.39
N LYS A 45 -0.88 -9.35 0.91
CA LYS A 45 -0.74 -9.53 2.37
C LYS A 45 0.54 -8.90 2.90
N ASP A 46 1.64 -9.09 2.19
CA ASP A 46 2.93 -8.51 2.59
C ASP A 46 2.89 -7.00 2.46
N LEU A 47 2.34 -6.49 1.36
CA LEU A 47 2.20 -5.06 1.16
C LEU A 47 1.36 -4.44 2.27
N ALA A 48 0.23 -5.07 2.62
CA ALA A 48 -0.65 -4.58 3.69
C ALA A 48 0.10 -4.46 5.01
N ARG A 49 0.93 -5.45 5.35
CA ARG A 49 1.73 -5.42 6.57
C ARG A 49 2.68 -4.22 6.59
N TRP A 50 3.38 -3.98 5.50
CA TRP A 50 4.33 -2.87 5.43
C TRP A 50 3.65 -1.52 5.37
N VAL A 51 2.50 -1.43 4.69
CA VAL A 51 1.69 -0.20 4.67
C VAL A 51 1.21 0.12 6.09
N GLU A 52 0.78 -0.86 6.84
CA GLU A 52 0.34 -0.64 8.22
C GLU A 52 1.50 -0.15 9.09
N SER A 53 2.62 -0.84 9.05
CA SER A 53 3.80 -0.48 9.86
C SER A 53 4.32 0.90 9.54
N SER A 54 4.51 1.19 8.27
CA SER A 54 5.04 2.49 7.83
C SER A 54 4.00 3.59 7.97
N GLY A 55 2.75 3.27 7.67
CA GLY A 55 1.66 4.23 7.78
C GLY A 55 1.42 4.70 9.20
N ALA A 56 1.62 3.83 10.17
CA ALA A 56 1.45 4.18 11.58
C ALA A 56 2.46 5.24 12.07
N LEU A 57 3.55 5.44 11.31
CA LEU A 57 4.53 6.47 11.64
C LEU A 57 4.12 7.85 11.16
N ILE A 58 3.18 7.95 10.22
CA ILE A 58 2.79 9.21 9.60
C ILE A 58 1.30 9.51 9.72
N MET A 59 0.54 8.60 10.29
CA MET A 59 -0.89 8.79 10.52
C MET A 59 -1.34 8.01 11.75
N ASP A 60 -2.60 8.20 12.15
CA ASP A 60 -3.21 7.45 13.23
C ASP A 60 -3.09 5.94 12.94
N ALA A 61 -2.67 5.16 13.95
CA ALA A 61 -2.52 3.71 13.83
C ALA A 61 -3.83 3.04 13.37
N ALA A 62 -4.98 3.55 13.80
CA ALA A 62 -6.28 3.02 13.38
C ALA A 62 -6.49 3.22 11.88
N LYS A 63 -6.07 4.35 11.33
CA LYS A 63 -6.19 4.63 9.91
C LYS A 63 -5.23 3.76 9.11
N ALA A 64 -4.01 3.57 9.60
CA ALA A 64 -3.04 2.69 8.96
C ALA A 64 -3.56 1.26 8.89
N ALA A 65 -4.16 0.75 9.97
CA ALA A 65 -4.76 -0.57 10.01
C ALA A 65 -5.94 -0.68 9.05
N GLU A 66 -6.74 0.38 8.94
CA GLU A 66 -7.90 0.41 8.05
C GLU A 66 -7.48 0.27 6.58
N VAL A 67 -6.52 1.06 6.13
CA VAL A 67 -6.08 0.99 4.74
C VAL A 67 -5.39 -0.35 4.46
N ALA A 68 -4.62 -0.85 5.41
CA ALA A 68 -3.96 -2.16 5.27
C ALA A 68 -4.99 -3.28 5.11
N THR A 69 -6.06 -3.25 5.89
CA THR A 69 -7.14 -4.24 5.80
C THR A 69 -7.79 -4.19 4.42
N LYS A 70 -8.05 -3.00 3.91
CA LYS A 70 -8.64 -2.84 2.57
C LYS A 70 -7.74 -3.39 1.48
N ILE A 71 -6.43 -3.16 1.58
CA ILE A 71 -5.46 -3.70 0.63
C ILE A 71 -5.46 -5.24 0.69
N ALA A 72 -5.42 -5.81 1.88
CA ALA A 72 -5.35 -7.26 2.05
C ALA A 72 -6.59 -7.98 1.51
N LYS A 73 -7.72 -7.28 1.43
CA LYS A 73 -8.98 -7.86 0.97
C LYS A 73 -9.23 -7.72 -0.53
N LEU A 74 -8.33 -7.12 -1.26
CA LEU A 74 -8.49 -6.98 -2.72
C LEU A 74 -8.48 -8.36 -3.47
#